data_8a55a84b5f66f228b8ec74711d3e9573
#
_entry.id   8a55a84b5f66f228b8ec74711d3e9573
#
_cell.length_a   1.000
_cell.length_b   1.000
_cell.length_c   1.000
_cell.angle_alpha   90.00
_cell.angle_beta   90.00
_cell.angle_gamma   90.00
#
_symmetry.space_group_name_H-M   'P 1'
#
loop_
_entity.id
_entity.type
_entity.pdbx_description
1 polymer ?
#
loop_
_entity_poly.entity_id
_entity_poly.type
_entity_poly.pdbx_seq_one_letter_code
_entity_poly.pdbx_strand_id
1 'polypeptide(L)'
;SIPKMMVTMSTTTLARIISMRREATRLFHRSRLFPIGSLSCGMATSATAPASALEEETKILACEVKKTFVENVLTRERESALLGGGIDRIKRQHSQGKLTARDRVELLFDEGSFREVDMLKMQRCSEFGMDDPQNKVAGDGVVAGRGLVNGRTMFCFSQDFTVFGGSLSETHAQKILKVMEMAMKVGAPVIGLNDSGGARIQEGVDSLAGYADVFQANVLASGVIPQISVIMGPCAGGAVYSPAMTDFIFMVESSSYMFVTGPDVVKTVTDEDVTKEALGGASTHCTISGVSHGSFANDVSALRAIRKLLDFLPLSNDDSTLPSKPAMDPIDRKLDALSQLIPDDPNTPYDMIHVIKEVVDNGDLFEIMPEFAKNITTGFARMEGQTVGIVANNPMTLAGCLDIDASVKAARFVRFCDSFNIPIVTFVDVPGFLPGTDQEYGGIIRHGAKLLFAFAEATVPKITVITRKAYGGAYDVMSSKHLRGDSNYAWPGAEIAVMGAKGAVEIIFRGKDVDANTADYTARFANPLVAAQRGFVDEIINPPDTRRIICEDLRVLRQKKLQNPPRKHSNMPL
;
A
#
# COMPACT_ATOMS: atom_id res chain seq x y z
N SER A 1 8.19 -16.65 -41.93
CA SER A 1 7.19 -16.80 -42.99
C SER A 1 6.08 -17.71 -42.51
N ILE A 2 4.97 -17.12 -42.06
CA ILE A 2 3.70 -17.82 -41.78
C ILE A 2 2.70 -17.25 -42.77
N PRO A 3 1.95 -18.10 -43.51
CA PRO A 3 1.08 -17.64 -44.59
C PRO A 3 -0.18 -16.98 -44.05
N LYS A 4 -0.54 -15.87 -44.67
CA LYS A 4 -1.84 -15.20 -44.55
C LYS A 4 -2.95 -16.15 -45.05
N MET A 5 -3.83 -16.59 -44.15
CA MET A 5 -5.12 -17.14 -44.55
C MET A 5 -6.19 -16.11 -44.15
N MET A 6 -6.51 -15.23 -45.11
CA MET A 6 -7.68 -14.39 -45.09
C MET A 6 -8.90 -15.27 -45.37
N VAL A 7 -9.73 -15.54 -44.36
CA VAL A 7 -11.06 -16.08 -44.56
C VAL A 7 -12.02 -14.90 -44.72
N THR A 8 -12.30 -14.52 -45.95
CA THR A 8 -13.41 -13.61 -46.29
C THR A 8 -14.73 -14.33 -46.14
N MET A 9 -15.48 -14.05 -45.08
CA MET A 9 -16.89 -14.43 -45.03
C MET A 9 -17.66 -13.64 -46.11
N SER A 10 -18.31 -14.35 -47.03
CA SER A 10 -19.13 -13.77 -48.06
C SER A 10 -20.30 -13.01 -47.44
N THR A 11 -20.56 -11.80 -47.93
CA THR A 11 -21.71 -10.97 -47.59
C THR A 11 -23.07 -11.72 -47.70
N THR A 12 -23.10 -12.79 -48.49
CA THR A 12 -24.23 -13.70 -48.66
C THR A 12 -24.56 -14.51 -47.41
N THR A 13 -23.53 -14.87 -46.59
CA THR A 13 -23.74 -15.65 -45.36
C THR A 13 -24.30 -14.76 -44.24
N LEU A 14 -23.83 -13.53 -44.13
CA LEU A 14 -24.34 -12.55 -43.15
C LEU A 14 -25.79 -12.13 -43.50
N ALA A 15 -26.10 -11.95 -44.78
CA ALA A 15 -27.44 -11.63 -45.25
C ALA A 15 -28.44 -12.79 -44.98
N ARG A 16 -27.99 -14.05 -45.11
CA ARG A 16 -28.80 -15.23 -44.74
C ARG A 16 -29.10 -15.29 -43.24
N ILE A 17 -28.14 -15.03 -42.40
CA ILE A 17 -28.32 -15.01 -40.92
C ILE A 17 -29.29 -13.90 -40.50
N ILE A 18 -29.20 -12.72 -41.10
CA ILE A 18 -30.09 -11.58 -40.83
C ILE A 18 -31.50 -11.86 -41.37
N SER A 19 -31.63 -12.51 -42.54
CA SER A 19 -32.91 -12.93 -43.12
C SER A 19 -33.60 -13.99 -42.23
N MET A 20 -32.87 -15.00 -41.76
CA MET A 20 -33.39 -16.02 -40.84
C MET A 20 -33.83 -15.44 -39.49
N ARG A 21 -33.16 -14.43 -38.96
CA ARG A 21 -33.62 -13.71 -37.76
C ARG A 21 -34.94 -12.98 -37.97
N ARG A 22 -35.13 -12.36 -39.12
CA ARG A 22 -36.38 -11.65 -39.47
C ARG A 22 -37.55 -12.62 -39.70
N GLU A 23 -37.29 -13.80 -40.22
CA GLU A 23 -38.31 -14.84 -40.38
C GLU A 23 -38.69 -15.51 -39.05
N ALA A 24 -37.72 -15.82 -38.19
CA ALA A 24 -37.97 -16.34 -36.84
C ALA A 24 -38.80 -15.36 -35.99
N THR A 25 -38.52 -14.06 -36.07
CA THR A 25 -39.28 -13.01 -35.36
C THR A 25 -40.71 -12.86 -35.95
N ARG A 26 -40.88 -13.02 -37.25
CA ARG A 26 -42.21 -12.99 -37.91
C ARG A 26 -43.07 -14.23 -37.59
N LEU A 27 -42.46 -15.39 -37.40
CA LEU A 27 -43.15 -16.61 -36.98
C LEU A 27 -43.60 -16.54 -35.51
N PHE A 28 -42.80 -15.89 -34.63
CA PHE A 28 -43.16 -15.70 -33.22
C PHE A 28 -44.29 -14.70 -33.02
N HIS A 29 -44.49 -13.72 -33.92
CA HIS A 29 -45.60 -12.75 -33.87
C HIS A 29 -46.89 -13.23 -34.55
N ARG A 30 -46.84 -14.30 -35.35
CA ARG A 30 -48.02 -14.86 -36.00
C ARG A 30 -48.79 -15.92 -35.19
N SER A 31 -48.24 -16.38 -34.07
CA SER A 31 -48.87 -17.39 -33.22
C SER A 31 -49.84 -16.86 -32.16
N ARG A 32 -50.11 -15.54 -32.15
CA ARG A 32 -51.12 -14.95 -31.25
C ARG A 32 -52.15 -14.14 -32.04
N LEU A 33 -53.03 -14.78 -32.75
CA LEU A 33 -54.34 -14.25 -33.17
C LEU A 33 -54.88 -15.14 -34.35
N PHE A 34 -55.80 -16.08 -34.05
CA PHE A 34 -56.95 -16.34 -34.92
C PHE A 34 -57.94 -17.28 -34.19
N PRO A 35 -59.25 -16.98 -34.26
CA PRO A 35 -60.29 -17.81 -33.64
C PRO A 35 -60.75 -18.92 -34.55
N ILE A 36 -61.35 -19.91 -33.93
CA ILE A 36 -61.93 -21.15 -34.49
C ILE A 36 -63.00 -20.86 -35.57
N GLY A 37 -62.79 -21.39 -36.75
CA GLY A 37 -63.78 -21.46 -37.76
C GLY A 37 -63.58 -22.75 -38.61
N SER A 38 -64.51 -23.63 -38.53
CA SER A 38 -64.55 -24.91 -39.24
C SER A 38 -64.59 -24.76 -40.77
N LEU A 39 -63.80 -25.56 -41.51
CA LEU A 39 -64.13 -26.05 -42.84
C LEU A 39 -63.26 -27.27 -43.22
N SER A 40 -63.94 -28.30 -43.68
CA SER A 40 -63.45 -29.60 -44.03
C SER A 40 -62.77 -29.67 -45.40
N CYS A 41 -62.00 -30.76 -45.59
CA CYS A 41 -61.68 -31.48 -46.80
C CYS A 41 -60.40 -31.13 -47.56
N GLY A 42 -59.55 -32.11 -47.73
CA GLY A 42 -58.55 -32.17 -48.77
C GLY A 42 -57.22 -32.83 -48.32
N MET A 43 -57.10 -34.14 -48.52
CA MET A 43 -55.87 -34.90 -48.31
C MET A 43 -54.74 -34.37 -49.20
N ALA A 44 -53.62 -33.98 -48.55
CA ALA A 44 -52.29 -34.05 -49.15
C ALA A 44 -51.35 -34.45 -48.04
N THR A 45 -50.80 -35.61 -48.04
CA THR A 45 -49.82 -36.17 -47.15
C THR A 45 -48.49 -35.49 -47.43
N SER A 46 -48.17 -34.39 -46.68
CA SER A 46 -46.82 -33.96 -46.51
C SER A 46 -46.35 -34.47 -45.14
N ALA A 47 -45.31 -35.27 -45.13
CA ALA A 47 -44.70 -35.79 -43.92
C ALA A 47 -44.24 -34.63 -43.06
N THR A 48 -45.01 -34.25 -42.03
CA THR A 48 -44.59 -33.35 -40.97
C THR A 48 -43.59 -34.10 -40.10
N ALA A 49 -42.37 -33.61 -40.07
CA ALA A 49 -41.39 -34.11 -39.13
C ALA A 49 -42.00 -34.05 -37.71
N PRO A 50 -41.76 -35.04 -36.84
CA PRO A 50 -42.31 -35.06 -35.50
C PRO A 50 -41.83 -33.84 -34.73
N ALA A 51 -42.70 -33.25 -33.92
CA ALA A 51 -42.41 -32.02 -33.14
C ALA A 51 -41.10 -32.12 -32.32
N SER A 52 -40.74 -33.33 -31.91
CA SER A 52 -39.47 -33.63 -31.24
C SER A 52 -38.23 -33.40 -32.11
N ALA A 53 -38.31 -33.68 -33.43
CA ALA A 53 -37.19 -33.45 -34.35
C ALA A 53 -36.97 -31.97 -34.62
N LEU A 54 -38.03 -31.16 -34.70
CA LEU A 54 -37.96 -29.69 -34.82
C LEU A 54 -37.40 -29.02 -33.55
N GLU A 55 -37.73 -29.54 -32.36
CA GLU A 55 -37.17 -29.09 -31.10
C GLU A 55 -35.67 -29.42 -30.99
N GLU A 56 -35.26 -30.58 -31.47
CA GLU A 56 -33.87 -31.01 -31.44
C GLU A 56 -33.02 -30.24 -32.47
N GLU A 57 -33.51 -30.01 -33.68
CA GLU A 57 -32.87 -29.13 -34.67
C GLU A 57 -32.75 -27.68 -34.15
N THR A 58 -33.75 -27.16 -33.46
CA THR A 58 -33.72 -25.81 -32.87
C THR A 58 -32.69 -25.71 -31.75
N LYS A 59 -32.52 -26.75 -30.93
CA LYS A 59 -31.49 -26.84 -29.89
C LYS A 59 -30.09 -26.92 -30.49
N ILE A 60 -29.90 -27.72 -31.55
CA ILE A 60 -28.62 -27.84 -32.25
C ILE A 60 -28.23 -26.49 -32.89
N LEU A 61 -29.15 -25.83 -33.58
CA LEU A 61 -28.93 -24.53 -34.20
C LEU A 61 -28.60 -23.44 -33.14
N ALA A 62 -29.30 -23.45 -32.00
CA ALA A 62 -29.02 -22.56 -30.90
C ALA A 62 -27.63 -22.81 -30.28
N CYS A 63 -27.20 -24.07 -30.24
CA CYS A 63 -25.86 -24.44 -29.77
C CYS A 63 -24.77 -23.97 -30.74
N GLU A 64 -24.96 -24.16 -32.05
CA GLU A 64 -24.03 -23.67 -33.08
C GLU A 64 -23.92 -22.15 -33.11
N VAL A 65 -25.04 -21.42 -32.97
CA VAL A 65 -25.03 -19.94 -32.85
C VAL A 65 -24.26 -19.49 -31.62
N LYS A 66 -24.46 -20.15 -30.49
CA LYS A 66 -23.69 -19.85 -29.27
C LYS A 66 -22.19 -20.13 -29.44
N LYS A 67 -21.84 -21.26 -30.04
CA LYS A 67 -20.46 -21.64 -30.33
C LYS A 67 -19.79 -20.63 -31.26
N THR A 68 -20.45 -20.25 -32.35
CA THR A 68 -19.97 -19.22 -33.29
C THR A 68 -19.80 -17.87 -32.60
N PHE A 69 -20.72 -17.47 -31.72
CA PHE A 69 -20.57 -16.24 -30.94
C PHE A 69 -19.35 -16.29 -30.04
N VAL A 70 -19.13 -17.36 -29.27
CA VAL A 70 -17.99 -17.52 -28.39
C VAL A 70 -16.67 -17.51 -29.17
N GLU A 71 -16.58 -18.30 -30.25
CA GLU A 71 -15.33 -18.44 -31.01
C GLU A 71 -14.97 -17.19 -31.83
N ASN A 72 -15.92 -16.54 -32.47
CA ASN A 72 -15.66 -15.49 -33.44
C ASN A 72 -15.91 -14.07 -32.90
N VAL A 73 -16.74 -13.88 -31.89
CA VAL A 73 -17.05 -12.56 -31.34
C VAL A 73 -16.38 -12.36 -29.99
N LEU A 74 -16.72 -13.20 -29.00
CA LEU A 74 -16.23 -12.99 -27.64
C LEU A 74 -14.71 -13.15 -27.52
N THR A 75 -14.13 -14.16 -28.20
CA THR A 75 -12.68 -14.38 -28.22
C THR A 75 -11.96 -13.19 -28.84
N ARG A 76 -12.45 -12.70 -29.97
CA ARG A 76 -11.90 -11.51 -30.65
C ARG A 76 -11.98 -10.25 -29.79
N GLU A 77 -13.13 -10.00 -29.12
CA GLU A 77 -13.27 -8.84 -28.23
C GLU A 77 -12.32 -8.93 -27.03
N ARG A 78 -12.11 -10.14 -26.49
CA ARG A 78 -11.13 -10.36 -25.41
C ARG A 78 -9.70 -10.16 -25.90
N GLU A 79 -9.33 -10.70 -27.04
CA GLU A 79 -8.01 -10.50 -27.64
C GLU A 79 -7.74 -9.01 -27.92
N SER A 80 -8.75 -8.28 -28.43
CA SER A 80 -8.65 -6.83 -28.61
C SER A 80 -8.45 -6.10 -27.29
N ALA A 81 -9.18 -6.46 -26.24
CA ALA A 81 -9.04 -5.87 -24.90
C ALA A 81 -7.65 -6.13 -24.29
N LEU A 82 -7.02 -7.27 -24.57
CA LEU A 82 -5.66 -7.56 -24.12
C LEU A 82 -4.60 -6.66 -24.74
N LEU A 83 -4.86 -6.12 -25.94
CA LEU A 83 -3.92 -5.23 -26.63
C LEU A 83 -3.96 -3.79 -26.10
N GLY A 84 -4.96 -3.42 -25.31
CA GLY A 84 -5.09 -2.05 -24.77
C GLY A 84 -4.97 -0.98 -25.86
N GLY A 85 -3.96 -0.12 -25.76
CA GLY A 85 -3.68 0.94 -26.74
C GLY A 85 -3.04 0.47 -28.05
N GLY A 86 -2.79 -0.85 -28.20
CA GLY A 86 -2.23 -1.46 -29.40
C GLY A 86 -0.71 -1.73 -29.33
N ILE A 87 -0.28 -2.58 -30.25
CA ILE A 87 1.08 -3.18 -30.23
C ILE A 87 2.21 -2.13 -30.30
N ASP A 88 2.00 -1.04 -31.02
CA ASP A 88 3.06 -0.02 -31.18
C ASP A 88 3.26 0.78 -29.88
N ARG A 89 2.17 1.07 -29.16
CA ARG A 89 2.24 1.71 -27.84
C ARG A 89 2.83 0.78 -26.78
N ILE A 90 2.52 -0.51 -26.82
CA ILE A 90 3.15 -1.54 -25.98
C ILE A 90 4.66 -1.59 -26.21
N LYS A 91 5.11 -1.65 -27.48
CA LYS A 91 6.54 -1.64 -27.83
C LYS A 91 7.22 -0.37 -27.34
N ARG A 92 6.57 0.78 -27.45
CA ARG A 92 7.09 2.05 -26.94
C ARG A 92 7.25 2.01 -25.41
N GLN A 93 6.28 1.47 -24.68
CA GLN A 93 6.35 1.30 -23.23
C GLN A 93 7.57 0.46 -22.83
N HIS A 94 7.74 -0.71 -23.46
CA HIS A 94 8.88 -1.60 -23.23
C HIS A 94 10.22 -0.96 -23.62
N SER A 95 10.27 -0.17 -24.70
CA SER A 95 11.51 0.52 -25.11
C SER A 95 11.98 1.58 -24.11
N GLN A 96 11.07 2.05 -23.24
CA GLN A 96 11.37 2.96 -22.13
C GLN A 96 11.73 2.23 -20.83
N GLY A 97 11.88 0.90 -20.88
CA GLY A 97 12.17 0.07 -19.70
C GLY A 97 10.99 -0.14 -18.75
N LYS A 98 9.77 0.23 -19.16
CA LYS A 98 8.53 0.08 -18.38
C LYS A 98 7.75 -1.14 -18.81
N LEU A 99 7.11 -1.80 -17.86
CA LEU A 99 6.13 -2.87 -18.12
C LEU A 99 4.76 -2.27 -18.48
N THR A 100 3.94 -3.05 -19.19
CA THR A 100 2.52 -2.71 -19.39
C THR A 100 1.71 -2.97 -18.12
N ALA A 101 0.49 -2.43 -18.06
CA ALA A 101 -0.42 -2.69 -16.95
C ALA A 101 -0.69 -4.17 -16.74
N ARG A 102 -0.75 -4.97 -17.81
CA ARG A 102 -0.97 -6.43 -17.75
C ARG A 102 0.26 -7.18 -17.28
N ASP A 103 1.44 -6.85 -17.81
CA ASP A 103 2.70 -7.45 -17.35
C ASP A 103 2.89 -7.24 -15.83
N ARG A 104 2.55 -6.05 -15.33
CA ARG A 104 2.62 -5.70 -13.90
C ARG A 104 1.68 -6.57 -13.06
N VAL A 105 0.45 -6.76 -13.52
CA VAL A 105 -0.55 -7.60 -12.85
C VAL A 105 -0.12 -9.07 -12.84
N GLU A 106 0.40 -9.59 -13.95
CA GLU A 106 0.90 -10.96 -14.04
C GLU A 106 2.07 -11.22 -13.09
N LEU A 107 2.95 -10.23 -12.90
CA LEU A 107 4.08 -10.35 -11.96
C LEU A 107 3.67 -10.15 -10.49
N LEU A 108 2.60 -9.38 -10.24
CA LEU A 108 2.11 -9.15 -8.88
C LEU A 108 1.43 -10.39 -8.31
N PHE A 109 0.58 -11.05 -9.09
CA PHE A 109 -0.22 -12.17 -8.64
C PHE A 109 0.46 -13.53 -8.86
N ASP A 110 0.00 -14.53 -8.13
CA ASP A 110 0.40 -15.92 -8.34
C ASP A 110 -0.12 -16.40 -9.70
N GLU A 111 0.67 -17.20 -10.38
CA GLU A 111 0.40 -17.64 -11.76
C GLU A 111 -1.02 -18.17 -11.94
N GLY A 112 -1.73 -17.65 -12.94
CA GLY A 112 -3.08 -18.06 -13.30
C GLY A 112 -4.18 -17.68 -12.31
N SER A 113 -3.86 -16.99 -11.20
CA SER A 113 -4.83 -16.65 -10.15
C SER A 113 -5.64 -15.38 -10.45
N PHE A 114 -5.12 -14.48 -11.31
CA PHE A 114 -5.77 -13.20 -11.58
C PHE A 114 -7.09 -13.36 -12.33
N ARG A 115 -8.10 -12.64 -11.86
CA ARG A 115 -9.44 -12.54 -12.48
C ARG A 115 -9.79 -11.07 -12.70
N GLU A 116 -9.74 -10.65 -13.97
CA GLU A 116 -10.09 -9.29 -14.38
C GLU A 116 -11.60 -9.03 -14.26
N VAL A 117 -11.96 -7.85 -13.83
CA VAL A 117 -13.32 -7.33 -13.71
C VAL A 117 -13.55 -6.25 -14.77
N ASP A 118 -14.72 -6.25 -15.41
CA ASP A 118 -15.11 -5.27 -16.41
C ASP A 118 -14.11 -5.10 -17.58
N MET A 119 -13.50 -6.19 -18.03
CA MET A 119 -12.53 -6.21 -19.12
C MET A 119 -13.05 -5.56 -20.41
N LEU A 120 -14.34 -5.72 -20.71
CA LEU A 120 -14.96 -5.21 -21.93
C LEU A 120 -15.70 -3.88 -21.73
N LYS A 121 -15.61 -3.27 -20.55
CA LYS A 121 -16.25 -1.98 -20.27
C LYS A 121 -15.52 -0.87 -21.04
N MET A 122 -16.29 0.03 -21.70
CA MET A 122 -15.76 1.12 -22.52
C MET A 122 -16.26 2.48 -22.01
N GLN A 123 -15.50 3.52 -22.29
CA GLN A 123 -15.89 4.91 -22.02
C GLN A 123 -17.15 5.31 -22.82
N ARG A 124 -17.94 6.25 -22.32
CA ARG A 124 -19.21 6.69 -22.90
C ARG A 124 -19.17 8.11 -23.48
N CYS A 125 -18.04 8.79 -23.37
CA CYS A 125 -17.88 10.13 -23.92
C CYS A 125 -18.12 10.14 -25.44
N SER A 126 -18.84 11.14 -25.93
CA SER A 126 -19.11 11.37 -27.35
C SER A 126 -18.41 12.62 -27.87
N GLU A 127 -17.93 13.48 -26.97
CA GLU A 127 -17.32 14.76 -27.33
C GLU A 127 -15.89 14.56 -27.85
N PHE A 128 -15.38 15.57 -28.58
CA PHE A 128 -13.99 15.64 -29.06
C PHE A 128 -13.51 14.38 -29.80
N GLY A 129 -14.38 13.73 -30.58
CA GLY A 129 -14.04 12.53 -31.35
C GLY A 129 -13.94 11.24 -30.51
N MET A 130 -14.36 11.27 -29.26
CA MET A 130 -14.35 10.08 -28.40
C MET A 130 -15.36 9.01 -28.84
N ASP A 131 -16.29 9.34 -29.76
CA ASP A 131 -17.22 8.37 -30.37
C ASP A 131 -16.58 7.54 -31.50
N ASP A 132 -15.43 7.96 -32.01
CA ASP A 132 -14.74 7.20 -33.05
C ASP A 132 -14.43 5.78 -32.57
N PRO A 133 -14.68 4.73 -33.38
CA PRO A 133 -14.46 3.33 -32.99
C PRO A 133 -13.05 3.03 -32.48
N GLN A 134 -12.04 3.74 -33.01
CA GLN A 134 -10.64 3.60 -32.56
C GLN A 134 -10.40 4.13 -31.15
N ASN A 135 -11.26 5.00 -30.62
CA ASN A 135 -11.19 5.58 -29.29
C ASN A 135 -12.08 4.83 -28.27
N LYS A 136 -12.86 3.85 -28.71
CA LYS A 136 -13.65 2.95 -27.85
C LYS A 136 -12.81 1.72 -27.46
N VAL A 137 -11.82 1.95 -26.61
CA VAL A 137 -10.91 0.87 -26.15
C VAL A 137 -11.54 0.12 -24.97
N ALA A 138 -11.61 -1.20 -25.09
CA ALA A 138 -12.12 -2.05 -24.03
C ALA A 138 -11.20 -1.98 -22.78
N GLY A 139 -11.80 -1.94 -21.60
CA GLY A 139 -11.08 -1.77 -20.34
C GLY A 139 -10.79 -0.33 -19.94
N ASP A 140 -10.90 0.61 -20.88
CA ASP A 140 -10.78 2.08 -20.70
C ASP A 140 -9.57 2.52 -19.86
N GLY A 141 -8.38 2.02 -20.19
CA GLY A 141 -7.11 2.46 -19.61
C GLY A 141 -6.85 1.98 -18.19
N VAL A 142 -7.59 0.99 -17.68
CA VAL A 142 -7.28 0.35 -16.41
C VAL A 142 -7.61 -1.15 -16.41
N VAL A 143 -6.65 -1.96 -15.99
CA VAL A 143 -6.81 -3.38 -15.69
C VAL A 143 -7.12 -3.51 -14.21
N ALA A 144 -8.30 -3.99 -13.86
CA ALA A 144 -8.76 -4.07 -12.49
C ALA A 144 -9.31 -5.46 -12.17
N GLY A 145 -9.04 -5.99 -10.98
CA GLY A 145 -9.48 -7.33 -10.62
C GLY A 145 -8.95 -7.83 -9.28
N ARG A 146 -8.95 -9.13 -9.12
CA ARG A 146 -8.49 -9.83 -7.92
C ARG A 146 -7.68 -11.07 -8.26
N GLY A 147 -6.81 -11.46 -7.36
CA GLY A 147 -6.02 -12.69 -7.49
C GLY A 147 -5.41 -13.09 -6.16
N LEU A 148 -4.46 -14.01 -6.20
CA LEU A 148 -3.71 -14.45 -5.02
C LEU A 148 -2.30 -13.86 -5.05
N VAL A 149 -1.83 -13.43 -3.90
CA VAL A 149 -0.42 -13.11 -3.65
C VAL A 149 0.05 -13.98 -2.50
N ASN A 150 1.00 -14.85 -2.76
CA ASN A 150 1.46 -15.86 -1.78
C ASN A 150 0.28 -16.65 -1.17
N GLY A 151 -0.69 -17.05 -2.02
CA GLY A 151 -1.88 -17.81 -1.63
C GLY A 151 -3.00 -17.00 -0.96
N ARG A 152 -2.84 -15.68 -0.75
CA ARG A 152 -3.80 -14.82 -0.05
C ARG A 152 -4.52 -13.90 -1.03
N THR A 153 -5.83 -13.69 -0.84
CA THR A 153 -6.65 -12.86 -1.73
C THR A 153 -6.26 -11.39 -1.65
N MET A 154 -6.00 -10.78 -2.81
CA MET A 154 -5.71 -9.35 -2.95
C MET A 154 -6.50 -8.77 -4.12
N PHE A 155 -6.76 -7.48 -4.07
CA PHE A 155 -7.37 -6.71 -5.14
C PHE A 155 -6.37 -5.74 -5.74
N CYS A 156 -6.49 -5.48 -7.04
CA CYS A 156 -5.57 -4.58 -7.73
C CYS A 156 -6.30 -3.80 -8.84
N PHE A 157 -5.86 -2.58 -9.06
CA PHE A 157 -6.04 -1.86 -10.31
C PHE A 157 -4.69 -1.41 -10.84
N SER A 158 -4.49 -1.54 -12.15
CA SER A 158 -3.26 -1.14 -12.84
C SER A 158 -3.63 -0.21 -14.00
N GLN A 159 -3.19 1.02 -13.94
CA GLN A 159 -3.45 2.03 -14.97
C GLN A 159 -2.61 1.73 -16.20
N ASP A 160 -3.26 1.73 -17.37
CA ASP A 160 -2.63 1.43 -18.65
C ASP A 160 -2.28 2.70 -19.41
N PHE A 161 -1.03 3.10 -19.34
CA PHE A 161 -0.52 4.31 -20.01
C PHE A 161 -0.63 4.21 -21.54
N THR A 162 -0.78 3.02 -22.11
CA THR A 162 -0.97 2.83 -23.55
C THR A 162 -2.33 3.34 -24.04
N VAL A 163 -3.32 3.47 -23.13
CA VAL A 163 -4.68 3.93 -23.42
C VAL A 163 -4.87 5.34 -22.84
N PHE A 164 -4.90 6.34 -23.69
CA PHE A 164 -5.06 7.76 -23.33
C PHE A 164 -4.11 8.25 -22.21
N GLY A 165 -2.88 7.70 -22.18
CA GLY A 165 -1.91 8.02 -21.12
C GLY A 165 -2.36 7.62 -19.72
N GLY A 166 -3.19 6.59 -19.59
CA GLY A 166 -3.72 6.15 -18.30
C GLY A 166 -4.63 7.16 -17.61
N SER A 167 -5.14 8.17 -18.37
CA SER A 167 -5.97 9.24 -17.80
C SER A 167 -7.30 8.71 -17.28
N LEU A 168 -7.73 9.22 -16.13
CA LEU A 168 -8.94 8.78 -15.46
C LEU A 168 -10.19 9.40 -16.13
N SER A 169 -11.08 8.54 -16.59
CA SER A 169 -12.42 8.81 -17.05
C SER A 169 -13.45 8.42 -15.98
N GLU A 170 -14.72 8.75 -16.20
CA GLU A 170 -15.82 8.19 -15.39
C GLU A 170 -15.78 6.66 -15.36
N THR A 171 -15.65 6.03 -16.52
CA THR A 171 -15.61 4.55 -16.65
C THR A 171 -14.40 3.94 -15.95
N HIS A 172 -13.23 4.56 -16.09
CA HIS A 172 -12.00 4.17 -15.42
C HIS A 172 -12.18 4.21 -13.88
N ALA A 173 -12.71 5.34 -13.36
CA ALA A 173 -13.00 5.50 -11.94
C ALA A 173 -13.99 4.44 -11.43
N GLN A 174 -15.09 4.19 -12.16
CA GLN A 174 -16.06 3.17 -11.80
C GLN A 174 -15.47 1.75 -11.69
N LYS A 175 -14.46 1.42 -12.50
CA LYS A 175 -13.76 0.12 -12.39
C LYS A 175 -12.90 0.05 -11.12
N ILE A 176 -12.19 1.14 -10.79
CA ILE A 176 -11.41 1.23 -9.54
C ILE A 176 -12.34 1.11 -8.34
N LEU A 177 -13.42 1.89 -8.30
CA LEU A 177 -14.42 1.85 -7.23
C LEU A 177 -15.00 0.46 -7.01
N LYS A 178 -15.38 -0.22 -8.10
CA LYS A 178 -15.93 -1.57 -8.02
C LYS A 178 -14.96 -2.55 -7.36
N VAL A 179 -13.67 -2.47 -7.68
CA VAL A 179 -12.64 -3.32 -7.09
C VAL A 179 -12.42 -2.96 -5.62
N MET A 180 -12.39 -1.67 -5.26
CA MET A 180 -12.29 -1.22 -3.87
C MET A 180 -13.49 -1.66 -3.04
N GLU A 181 -14.72 -1.53 -3.57
CA GLU A 181 -15.93 -2.03 -2.89
C GLU A 181 -15.90 -3.54 -2.67
N MET A 182 -15.43 -4.30 -3.66
CA MET A 182 -15.28 -5.75 -3.52
C MET A 182 -14.26 -6.10 -2.43
N ALA A 183 -13.14 -5.39 -2.39
CA ALA A 183 -12.10 -5.56 -1.39
C ALA A 183 -12.61 -5.27 0.02
N MET A 184 -13.34 -4.17 0.20
CA MET A 184 -13.98 -3.80 1.46
C MET A 184 -14.99 -4.84 1.95
N LYS A 185 -15.79 -5.42 1.03
CA LYS A 185 -16.80 -6.44 1.37
C LYS A 185 -16.21 -7.75 1.85
N VAL A 186 -14.99 -8.08 1.46
CA VAL A 186 -14.33 -9.35 1.83
C VAL A 186 -13.17 -9.16 2.81
N GLY A 187 -12.84 -7.92 3.16
CA GLY A 187 -11.70 -7.63 4.03
C GLY A 187 -10.38 -8.05 3.40
N ALA A 188 -9.98 -7.44 2.29
CA ALA A 188 -8.72 -7.77 1.61
C ALA A 188 -8.02 -6.51 1.08
N PRO A 189 -6.66 -6.49 1.04
CA PRO A 189 -5.88 -5.34 0.59
C PRO A 189 -6.16 -4.93 -0.86
N VAL A 190 -5.98 -3.63 -1.14
CA VAL A 190 -6.02 -3.05 -2.48
C VAL A 190 -4.64 -2.51 -2.87
N ILE A 191 -4.16 -2.92 -4.04
CA ILE A 191 -2.91 -2.45 -4.62
C ILE A 191 -3.23 -1.62 -5.86
N GLY A 192 -2.85 -0.33 -5.86
CA GLY A 192 -2.90 0.55 -7.01
C GLY A 192 -1.54 0.60 -7.71
N LEU A 193 -1.48 0.18 -8.98
CA LEU A 193 -0.31 0.33 -9.84
C LEU A 193 -0.55 1.55 -10.73
N ASN A 194 0.03 2.69 -10.32
CA ASN A 194 -0.32 4.00 -10.85
C ASN A 194 0.62 4.40 -12.00
N ASP A 195 0.05 4.74 -13.15
CA ASP A 195 0.73 5.21 -14.35
C ASP A 195 -0.25 6.07 -15.16
N SER A 196 -0.42 7.36 -14.77
CA SER A 196 -1.50 8.21 -15.26
C SER A 196 -1.09 9.64 -15.48
N GLY A 197 -1.49 10.19 -16.62
CA GLY A 197 -1.37 11.62 -16.92
C GLY A 197 -2.36 12.54 -16.18
N GLY A 198 -3.25 11.99 -15.32
CA GLY A 198 -4.24 12.78 -14.60
C GLY A 198 -5.67 12.61 -15.11
N ALA A 199 -6.49 13.64 -15.01
CA ALA A 199 -7.88 13.64 -15.47
C ALA A 199 -7.98 13.57 -16.99
N ARG A 200 -8.95 12.82 -17.52
CA ARG A 200 -9.26 12.81 -18.96
C ARG A 200 -9.99 14.09 -19.35
N ILE A 201 -9.29 15.00 -19.99
CA ILE A 201 -9.76 16.35 -20.28
C ILE A 201 -11.04 16.35 -21.13
N GLN A 202 -11.18 15.38 -22.04
CA GLN A 202 -12.33 15.23 -22.93
C GLN A 202 -13.65 14.97 -22.19
N GLU A 203 -13.59 14.43 -20.96
CA GLU A 203 -14.76 14.14 -20.13
C GLU A 203 -15.07 15.26 -19.12
N GLY A 204 -14.22 16.29 -19.04
CA GLY A 204 -14.48 17.47 -18.21
C GLY A 204 -14.74 17.13 -16.75
N VAL A 205 -15.88 17.60 -16.24
CA VAL A 205 -16.25 17.44 -14.81
C VAL A 205 -16.56 16.00 -14.41
N ASP A 206 -16.92 15.12 -15.35
CA ASP A 206 -17.20 13.70 -15.06
C ASP A 206 -15.92 12.96 -14.63
N SER A 207 -14.77 13.33 -15.22
CA SER A 207 -13.48 12.86 -14.78
C SER A 207 -13.14 13.34 -13.36
N LEU A 208 -13.46 14.60 -13.02
CA LEU A 208 -13.25 15.13 -11.66
C LEU A 208 -14.16 14.47 -10.64
N ALA A 209 -15.42 14.22 -10.98
CA ALA A 209 -16.34 13.46 -10.15
C ALA A 209 -15.81 12.05 -9.87
N GLY A 210 -15.29 11.37 -10.90
CA GLY A 210 -14.65 10.07 -10.75
C GLY A 210 -13.46 10.08 -9.78
N TYR A 211 -12.62 11.12 -9.78
CA TYR A 211 -11.57 11.29 -8.78
C TYR A 211 -12.14 11.46 -7.37
N ALA A 212 -13.15 12.30 -7.20
CA ALA A 212 -13.78 12.53 -5.90
C ALA A 212 -14.35 11.24 -5.30
N ASP A 213 -14.99 10.40 -6.11
CA ASP A 213 -15.50 9.10 -5.69
C ASP A 213 -14.37 8.16 -5.24
N VAL A 214 -13.25 8.12 -5.98
CA VAL A 214 -12.07 7.32 -5.59
C VAL A 214 -11.47 7.84 -4.28
N PHE A 215 -11.36 9.17 -4.09
CA PHE A 215 -10.88 9.75 -2.83
C PHE A 215 -11.78 9.36 -1.66
N GLN A 216 -13.09 9.42 -1.82
CA GLN A 216 -14.03 8.98 -0.78
C GLN A 216 -13.83 7.50 -0.46
N ALA A 217 -13.65 6.65 -1.46
CA ALA A 217 -13.39 5.23 -1.26
C ALA A 217 -12.08 4.97 -0.51
N ASN A 218 -10.99 5.72 -0.82
CA ASN A 218 -9.74 5.64 -0.04
C ASN A 218 -9.95 5.99 1.44
N VAL A 219 -10.69 7.06 1.72
CA VAL A 219 -10.99 7.48 3.11
C VAL A 219 -11.79 6.42 3.85
N LEU A 220 -12.81 5.84 3.22
CA LEU A 220 -13.64 4.80 3.83
C LEU A 220 -12.88 3.48 4.05
N ALA A 221 -11.88 3.19 3.23
CA ALA A 221 -11.02 2.01 3.36
C ALA A 221 -9.87 2.20 4.38
N SER A 222 -9.54 3.44 4.74
CA SER A 222 -8.44 3.78 5.65
C SER A 222 -8.64 3.14 7.03
N GLY A 223 -7.64 2.38 7.48
CA GLY A 223 -7.69 1.64 8.73
C GLY A 223 -8.65 0.44 8.74
N VAL A 224 -9.25 0.08 7.59
CA VAL A 224 -10.13 -1.09 7.44
C VAL A 224 -9.42 -2.19 6.64
N ILE A 225 -8.90 -1.84 5.48
CA ILE A 225 -8.09 -2.73 4.65
C ILE A 225 -6.78 -2.03 4.27
N PRO A 226 -5.65 -2.73 4.19
CA PRO A 226 -4.39 -2.14 3.73
C PRO A 226 -4.51 -1.62 2.29
N GLN A 227 -4.04 -0.40 2.06
CA GLN A 227 -4.02 0.27 0.78
C GLN A 227 -2.57 0.57 0.37
N ILE A 228 -2.13 0.06 -0.77
CA ILE A 228 -0.76 0.23 -1.25
C ILE A 228 -0.80 0.87 -2.63
N SER A 229 -0.06 1.95 -2.82
CA SER A 229 0.13 2.60 -4.12
C SER A 229 1.57 2.40 -4.60
N VAL A 230 1.72 1.96 -5.84
CA VAL A 230 3.03 1.85 -6.50
C VAL A 230 3.01 2.77 -7.72
N ILE A 231 3.85 3.78 -7.71
CA ILE A 231 3.95 4.74 -8.81
C ILE A 231 4.97 4.21 -9.81
N MET A 232 4.50 3.83 -10.98
CA MET A 232 5.28 3.13 -12.00
C MET A 232 5.38 3.93 -13.30
N GLY A 233 5.00 5.19 -13.24
CA GLY A 233 5.05 6.15 -14.33
C GLY A 233 4.64 7.53 -13.86
N PRO A 234 4.25 8.44 -14.75
CA PRO A 234 3.69 9.72 -14.37
C PRO A 234 2.49 9.58 -13.43
N CYS A 235 2.42 10.46 -12.44
CA CYS A 235 1.28 10.62 -11.55
C CYS A 235 1.14 12.12 -11.26
N ALA A 236 0.26 12.81 -11.98
CA ALA A 236 0.21 14.27 -11.99
C ALA A 236 -1.20 14.82 -11.75
N GLY A 237 -1.28 16.00 -11.17
CA GLY A 237 -2.55 16.68 -10.89
C GLY A 237 -3.41 15.92 -9.88
N GLY A 238 -4.69 15.74 -10.17
CA GLY A 238 -5.60 15.00 -9.30
C GLY A 238 -5.17 13.55 -8.98
N ALA A 239 -4.36 12.94 -9.85
CA ALA A 239 -3.89 11.57 -9.68
C ALA A 239 -3.00 11.35 -8.44
N VAL A 240 -2.36 12.39 -7.90
CA VAL A 240 -1.44 12.26 -6.74
C VAL A 240 -2.17 12.09 -5.41
N TYR A 241 -3.41 12.57 -5.31
CA TYR A 241 -4.12 12.61 -4.02
C TYR A 241 -4.63 11.24 -3.58
N SER A 242 -5.10 10.40 -4.50
CA SER A 242 -5.48 9.02 -4.16
C SER A 242 -4.31 8.23 -3.55
N PRO A 243 -3.13 8.15 -4.19
CA PRO A 243 -1.94 7.55 -3.56
C PRO A 243 -1.57 8.19 -2.21
N ALA A 244 -1.65 9.52 -2.09
CA ALA A 244 -1.29 10.23 -0.85
C ALA A 244 -2.17 9.84 0.36
N MET A 245 -3.39 9.35 0.11
CA MET A 245 -4.31 8.86 1.14
C MET A 245 -4.15 7.37 1.46
N THR A 246 -3.36 6.63 0.69
CA THR A 246 -3.10 5.20 0.96
C THR A 246 -2.06 5.02 2.07
N ASP A 247 -1.98 3.81 2.63
CA ASP A 247 -1.08 3.52 3.76
C ASP A 247 0.39 3.55 3.34
N PHE A 248 0.70 2.99 2.16
CA PHE A 248 2.06 2.95 1.64
C PHE A 248 2.11 3.42 0.19
N ILE A 249 3.16 4.20 -0.11
CA ILE A 249 3.46 4.71 -1.44
C ILE A 249 4.88 4.28 -1.80
N PHE A 250 5.05 3.62 -2.94
CA PHE A 250 6.37 3.25 -3.46
C PHE A 250 6.55 3.79 -4.86
N MET A 251 7.78 4.07 -5.24
CA MET A 251 8.09 4.67 -6.53
C MET A 251 9.14 3.85 -7.29
N VAL A 252 9.06 3.87 -8.63
CA VAL A 252 10.08 3.31 -9.50
C VAL A 252 11.01 4.43 -9.97
N GLU A 253 12.31 4.28 -9.76
CA GLU A 253 13.32 5.27 -10.10
C GLU A 253 13.32 5.61 -11.60
N SER A 254 13.64 6.84 -11.94
CA SER A 254 13.81 7.36 -13.31
C SER A 254 12.60 7.26 -14.24
N SER A 255 11.54 6.53 -13.86
CA SER A 255 10.34 6.33 -14.67
C SER A 255 9.07 6.89 -14.04
N SER A 256 9.07 7.10 -12.72
CA SER A 256 7.91 7.59 -11.98
C SER A 256 8.11 9.00 -11.44
N TYR A 257 7.05 9.76 -11.48
CA TYR A 257 7.02 11.15 -10.99
C TYR A 257 5.69 11.43 -10.32
N MET A 258 5.71 12.14 -9.19
CA MET A 258 4.53 12.65 -8.51
C MET A 258 4.66 14.16 -8.34
N PHE A 259 3.71 14.94 -8.84
CA PHE A 259 3.64 16.38 -8.60
C PHE A 259 2.21 16.91 -8.83
N VAL A 260 1.85 17.95 -8.11
CA VAL A 260 0.55 18.62 -8.28
C VAL A 260 0.46 19.25 -9.66
N THR A 261 1.52 19.94 -10.07
CA THR A 261 1.68 20.52 -11.41
C THR A 261 3.07 20.22 -11.95
N GLY A 262 3.18 20.01 -13.27
CA GLY A 262 4.46 19.69 -13.90
C GLY A 262 5.40 20.91 -14.01
N PRO A 263 6.68 20.67 -14.39
CA PRO A 263 7.70 21.70 -14.49
C PRO A 263 7.33 22.91 -15.34
N ASP A 264 6.60 22.70 -16.43
CA ASP A 264 6.19 23.80 -17.34
C ASP A 264 5.25 24.80 -16.65
N VAL A 265 4.35 24.29 -15.79
CA VAL A 265 3.44 25.14 -15.01
C VAL A 265 4.20 25.84 -13.88
N VAL A 266 5.10 25.12 -13.19
CA VAL A 266 5.99 25.71 -12.17
C VAL A 266 6.77 26.86 -12.76
N LYS A 267 7.40 26.66 -13.92
CA LYS A 267 8.15 27.74 -14.63
C LYS A 267 7.26 28.93 -14.96
N THR A 268 6.04 28.68 -15.42
CA THR A 268 5.11 29.76 -15.80
C THR A 268 4.62 30.58 -14.61
N VAL A 269 4.42 29.94 -13.45
CA VAL A 269 3.79 30.57 -12.27
C VAL A 269 4.81 31.14 -11.30
N THR A 270 5.92 30.41 -11.06
CA THR A 270 6.94 30.78 -10.04
C THR A 270 8.28 31.20 -10.65
N ASP A 271 8.42 31.11 -11.99
CA ASP A 271 9.68 31.37 -12.73
C ASP A 271 10.85 30.43 -12.34
N GLU A 272 10.54 29.29 -11.70
CA GLU A 272 11.52 28.27 -11.35
C GLU A 272 11.76 27.30 -12.51
N ASP A 273 13.03 27.07 -12.87
CA ASP A 273 13.41 26.08 -13.88
C ASP A 273 13.84 24.78 -13.18
N VAL A 274 12.99 23.77 -13.22
CA VAL A 274 13.16 22.52 -12.51
C VAL A 274 12.89 21.30 -13.40
N THR A 275 13.67 20.24 -13.27
CA THR A 275 13.43 18.99 -13.99
C THR A 275 12.31 18.17 -13.33
N LYS A 276 11.68 17.24 -14.08
CA LYS A 276 10.67 16.32 -13.51
C LYS A 276 11.23 15.51 -12.33
N GLU A 277 12.48 15.06 -12.45
CA GLU A 277 13.15 14.28 -11.38
C GLU A 277 13.39 15.12 -10.13
N ALA A 278 13.88 16.34 -10.29
CA ALA A 278 14.13 17.24 -9.16
C ALA A 278 12.83 17.73 -8.49
N LEU A 279 11.75 17.94 -9.28
CA LEU A 279 10.46 18.39 -8.75
C LEU A 279 9.72 17.30 -8.00
N GLY A 280 9.66 16.10 -8.54
CA GLY A 280 8.82 15.03 -7.98
C GLY A 280 9.24 13.62 -8.40
N GLY A 281 10.52 13.38 -8.60
CA GLY A 281 11.07 12.05 -8.83
C GLY A 281 11.13 11.19 -7.56
N ALA A 282 11.44 9.92 -7.73
CA ALA A 282 11.50 8.96 -6.64
C ALA A 282 12.48 9.38 -5.54
N SER A 283 13.67 9.87 -5.92
CA SER A 283 14.68 10.35 -4.97
C SER A 283 14.15 11.51 -4.13
N THR A 284 13.53 12.53 -4.75
CA THR A 284 12.96 13.70 -4.06
C THR A 284 11.92 13.28 -3.02
N HIS A 285 11.02 12.38 -3.39
CA HIS A 285 9.96 11.94 -2.48
C HIS A 285 10.43 10.94 -1.42
N CYS A 286 11.52 10.21 -1.67
CA CYS A 286 12.10 9.31 -0.67
C CYS A 286 13.02 10.02 0.32
N THR A 287 13.67 11.14 -0.06
CA THR A 287 14.72 11.74 0.79
C THR A 287 14.34 13.11 1.37
N ILE A 288 13.51 13.89 0.65
CA ILE A 288 13.20 15.29 1.01
C ILE A 288 11.78 15.43 1.54
N SER A 289 10.78 15.02 0.76
CA SER A 289 9.38 15.25 1.13
C SER A 289 8.75 14.17 2.01
N GLY A 290 9.36 12.98 2.08
CA GLY A 290 8.80 11.85 2.82
C GLY A 290 7.45 11.34 2.30
N VAL A 291 7.06 11.66 1.07
CA VAL A 291 5.82 11.17 0.46
C VAL A 291 5.95 9.70 0.11
N SER A 292 7.11 9.28 -0.42
CA SER A 292 7.35 7.89 -0.79
C SER A 292 7.97 7.10 0.37
N HIS A 293 7.46 5.89 0.57
CA HIS A 293 7.93 4.95 1.60
C HIS A 293 9.13 4.11 1.15
N GLY A 294 9.53 4.22 -0.12
CA GLY A 294 10.69 3.58 -0.70
C GLY A 294 10.71 3.66 -2.22
N SER A 295 11.90 3.51 -2.81
CA SER A 295 12.10 3.47 -4.26
C SER A 295 12.74 2.17 -4.70
N PHE A 296 12.53 1.83 -5.97
CA PHE A 296 13.05 0.61 -6.57
C PHE A 296 13.55 0.88 -7.98
N ALA A 297 14.63 0.22 -8.36
CA ALA A 297 15.31 0.45 -9.63
C ALA A 297 14.45 0.14 -10.88
N ASN A 298 13.42 -0.69 -10.76
CA ASN A 298 12.53 -1.06 -11.87
C ASN A 298 11.20 -1.69 -11.38
N ASP A 299 10.25 -1.85 -12.29
CA ASP A 299 8.93 -2.43 -12.04
C ASP A 299 8.99 -3.80 -11.35
N VAL A 300 9.92 -4.68 -11.78
CA VAL A 300 10.06 -6.04 -11.24
C VAL A 300 10.51 -6.04 -9.78
N SER A 301 11.50 -5.21 -9.45
CA SER A 301 12.00 -5.10 -8.07
C SER A 301 10.95 -4.48 -7.16
N ALA A 302 10.19 -3.49 -7.64
CA ALA A 302 9.07 -2.91 -6.93
C ALA A 302 8.00 -3.97 -6.60
N LEU A 303 7.53 -4.72 -7.60
CA LEU A 303 6.50 -5.75 -7.41
C LEU A 303 6.95 -6.88 -6.46
N ARG A 304 8.23 -7.28 -6.52
CA ARG A 304 8.80 -8.24 -5.55
C ARG A 304 8.76 -7.70 -4.12
N ALA A 305 9.13 -6.43 -3.94
CA ALA A 305 9.09 -5.79 -2.62
C ALA A 305 7.66 -5.68 -2.09
N ILE A 306 6.68 -5.35 -2.94
CA ILE A 306 5.27 -5.33 -2.56
C ILE A 306 4.78 -6.72 -2.15
N ARG A 307 5.12 -7.77 -2.89
CA ARG A 307 4.81 -9.16 -2.50
C ARG A 307 5.42 -9.51 -1.14
N LYS A 308 6.65 -9.06 -0.86
CA LYS A 308 7.30 -9.23 0.45
C LYS A 308 6.59 -8.43 1.55
N LEU A 309 6.21 -7.18 1.30
CA LEU A 309 5.45 -6.36 2.25
C LEU A 309 4.12 -7.03 2.62
N LEU A 310 3.38 -7.49 1.62
CA LEU A 310 2.09 -8.16 1.82
C LEU A 310 2.20 -9.41 2.71
N ASP A 311 3.35 -10.07 2.78
CA ASP A 311 3.59 -11.19 3.71
C ASP A 311 3.58 -10.77 5.18
N PHE A 312 3.85 -9.50 5.48
CA PHE A 312 3.80 -8.97 6.85
C PHE A 312 2.43 -8.43 7.24
N LEU A 313 1.61 -8.02 6.27
CA LEU A 313 0.35 -7.33 6.54
C LEU A 313 -0.82 -8.29 6.71
N PRO A 314 -1.74 -8.04 7.66
CA PRO A 314 -3.03 -8.74 7.71
C PRO A 314 -3.88 -8.39 6.48
N LEU A 315 -4.96 -9.13 6.26
CA LEU A 315 -5.88 -8.84 5.15
C LEU A 315 -6.77 -7.63 5.45
N SER A 316 -7.15 -7.46 6.71
CA SER A 316 -7.98 -6.33 7.19
C SER A 316 -7.75 -6.11 8.67
N ASN A 317 -8.38 -5.08 9.22
CA ASN A 317 -8.39 -4.82 10.65
C ASN A 317 -9.21 -5.86 11.46
N ASP A 318 -10.10 -6.59 10.81
CA ASP A 318 -10.89 -7.70 11.42
C ASP A 318 -10.14 -9.05 11.35
N ASP A 319 -9.00 -9.12 10.69
CA ASP A 319 -8.20 -10.33 10.63
C ASP A 319 -7.62 -10.64 12.02
N SER A 320 -8.19 -11.64 12.67
CA SER A 320 -7.82 -12.03 14.03
C SER A 320 -6.44 -12.68 14.13
N THR A 321 -5.86 -13.05 13.00
CA THR A 321 -4.56 -13.71 12.92
C THR A 321 -3.61 -12.92 12.02
N LEU A 322 -2.55 -12.38 12.64
CA LEU A 322 -1.45 -11.80 11.86
C LEU A 322 -0.81 -12.86 10.98
N PRO A 323 -0.32 -12.49 9.79
CA PRO A 323 0.42 -13.41 8.96
C PRO A 323 1.61 -13.99 9.73
N SER A 324 1.71 -15.32 9.76
CA SER A 324 2.81 -16.00 10.42
C SER A 324 3.56 -16.91 9.45
N LYS A 325 4.85 -17.06 9.68
CA LYS A 325 5.69 -18.07 9.03
C LYS A 325 6.21 -19.03 10.09
N PRO A 326 6.47 -20.31 9.74
CA PRO A 326 7.12 -21.21 10.69
C PRO A 326 8.39 -20.56 11.24
N ALA A 327 8.50 -20.45 12.56
CA ALA A 327 9.68 -19.92 13.22
C ALA A 327 10.81 -20.93 13.09
N MET A 328 11.79 -20.65 12.24
CA MET A 328 13.02 -21.44 12.10
C MET A 328 14.12 -20.95 13.05
N ASP A 329 13.95 -19.76 13.62
CA ASP A 329 14.90 -19.08 14.49
C ASP A 329 14.50 -19.32 15.96
N PRO A 330 15.33 -20.00 16.79
CA PRO A 330 14.96 -20.33 18.16
C PRO A 330 14.66 -19.08 19.00
N ILE A 331 13.66 -19.19 19.87
CA ILE A 331 13.29 -18.09 20.79
C ILE A 331 14.41 -17.79 21.78
N ASP A 332 15.11 -18.81 22.23
CA ASP A 332 16.19 -18.76 23.22
C ASP A 332 17.58 -18.61 22.61
N ARG A 333 17.66 -18.26 21.31
CA ARG A 333 18.93 -17.95 20.65
C ARG A 333 19.65 -16.84 21.42
N LYS A 334 20.86 -17.13 21.89
CA LYS A 334 21.69 -16.15 22.59
C LYS A 334 22.24 -15.13 21.61
N LEU A 335 22.18 -13.86 22.02
CA LEU A 335 22.57 -12.71 21.22
C LEU A 335 23.84 -12.07 21.78
N ASP A 336 24.90 -12.87 21.93
CA ASP A 336 26.15 -12.41 22.58
C ASP A 336 26.76 -11.20 21.87
N ALA A 337 26.54 -11.04 20.56
CA ALA A 337 26.95 -9.89 19.79
C ALA A 337 26.36 -8.55 20.31
N LEU A 338 25.14 -8.58 20.89
CA LEU A 338 24.51 -7.36 21.39
C LEU A 338 25.31 -6.67 22.50
N SER A 339 26.04 -7.43 23.28
CA SER A 339 26.90 -6.87 24.35
C SER A 339 28.06 -6.04 23.80
N GLN A 340 28.39 -6.16 22.52
CA GLN A 340 29.50 -5.47 21.85
C GLN A 340 29.05 -4.44 20.81
N LEU A 341 27.79 -4.53 20.36
CA LEU A 341 27.26 -3.65 19.30
C LEU A 341 27.08 -2.19 19.76
N ILE A 342 26.79 -1.98 21.05
CA ILE A 342 26.63 -0.63 21.58
C ILE A 342 27.93 -0.20 22.27
N PRO A 343 28.53 0.91 21.81
CA PRO A 343 29.73 1.45 22.43
C PRO A 343 29.51 1.90 23.89
N ASP A 344 30.50 1.68 24.75
CA ASP A 344 30.48 2.15 26.14
C ASP A 344 30.47 3.69 26.22
N ASP A 345 31.19 4.36 25.31
CA ASP A 345 31.13 5.83 25.21
C ASP A 345 29.77 6.27 24.66
N PRO A 346 28.96 6.99 25.42
CA PRO A 346 27.65 7.45 25.02
C PRO A 346 27.64 8.41 23.82
N ASN A 347 28.79 8.96 23.43
CA ASN A 347 28.91 9.87 22.27
C ASN A 347 29.32 9.17 21.00
N THR A 348 29.76 7.91 21.08
CA THR A 348 30.11 7.14 19.90
C THR A 348 28.84 6.63 19.19
N PRO A 349 28.63 6.97 17.89
CA PRO A 349 27.46 6.52 17.14
C PRO A 349 27.56 5.04 16.80
N TYR A 350 26.41 4.38 16.65
CA TYR A 350 26.27 3.03 16.11
C TYR A 350 24.96 2.93 15.32
N ASP A 351 24.85 1.94 14.43
CA ASP A 351 23.64 1.72 13.66
C ASP A 351 22.69 0.76 14.39
N MET A 352 21.54 1.29 14.81
CA MET A 352 20.50 0.52 15.51
C MET A 352 19.93 -0.62 14.64
N ILE A 353 20.04 -0.54 13.31
CA ILE A 353 19.58 -1.60 12.41
C ILE A 353 20.32 -2.92 12.69
N HIS A 354 21.60 -2.88 13.10
CA HIS A 354 22.33 -4.08 13.48
C HIS A 354 21.74 -4.73 14.74
N VAL A 355 21.39 -3.93 15.74
CA VAL A 355 20.72 -4.42 16.96
C VAL A 355 19.37 -5.07 16.61
N ILE A 356 18.56 -4.39 15.79
CA ILE A 356 17.26 -4.91 15.36
C ILE A 356 17.44 -6.25 14.64
N LYS A 357 18.37 -6.35 13.69
CA LYS A 357 18.61 -7.58 12.92
C LYS A 357 19.09 -8.74 13.77
N GLU A 358 19.84 -8.47 14.83
CA GLU A 358 20.21 -9.52 15.80
C GLU A 358 19.00 -10.04 16.58
N VAL A 359 18.03 -9.19 16.89
CA VAL A 359 16.88 -9.56 17.73
C VAL A 359 15.78 -10.27 16.94
N VAL A 360 15.48 -9.79 15.71
CA VAL A 360 14.34 -10.30 14.92
C VAL A 360 14.65 -11.64 14.25
N ASP A 361 13.60 -12.34 13.81
CA ASP A 361 13.74 -13.63 13.12
C ASP A 361 14.58 -13.49 11.85
N ASN A 362 15.64 -14.30 11.77
CA ASN A 362 16.55 -14.38 10.61
C ASN A 362 17.15 -13.03 10.17
N GLY A 363 17.13 -12.00 11.01
CA GLY A 363 17.55 -10.65 10.65
C GLY A 363 16.69 -10.00 9.57
N ASP A 364 15.47 -10.50 9.33
CA ASP A 364 14.59 -10.03 8.25
C ASP A 364 13.78 -8.80 8.69
N LEU A 365 14.28 -7.63 8.31
CA LEU A 365 13.63 -6.34 8.50
C LEU A 365 13.18 -5.79 7.13
N PHE A 366 11.90 -5.48 6.99
CA PHE A 366 11.36 -4.70 5.88
C PHE A 366 11.20 -3.25 6.33
N GLU A 367 12.22 -2.44 6.04
CA GLU A 367 12.24 -1.03 6.46
C GLU A 367 11.27 -0.19 5.63
N ILE A 368 10.58 0.72 6.31
CA ILE A 368 9.67 1.71 5.71
C ILE A 368 10.35 3.07 5.80
N MET A 369 10.43 3.78 4.68
CA MET A 369 11.10 5.09 4.54
C MET A 369 12.60 5.04 4.95
N PRO A 370 13.41 4.12 4.39
CA PRO A 370 14.81 3.98 4.79
C PRO A 370 15.67 5.22 4.49
N GLU A 371 15.28 6.00 3.48
CA GLU A 371 16.03 7.19 3.06
C GLU A 371 15.54 8.51 3.68
N PHE A 372 14.35 8.50 4.32
CA PHE A 372 13.77 9.67 4.98
C PHE A 372 13.90 9.58 6.49
N ALA A 373 14.22 10.69 7.16
CA ALA A 373 14.35 10.76 8.61
C ALA A 373 15.15 9.57 9.17
N LYS A 374 16.42 9.44 8.78
CA LYS A 374 17.29 8.30 9.12
C LYS A 374 17.62 8.19 10.60
N ASN A 375 17.36 9.24 11.37
CA ASN A 375 17.46 9.28 12.83
C ASN A 375 16.41 8.43 13.55
N ILE A 376 15.39 7.95 12.81
CA ILE A 376 14.42 6.96 13.29
C ILE A 376 14.20 5.87 12.25
N THR A 377 14.25 4.61 12.68
CA THR A 377 13.97 3.43 11.87
C THR A 377 12.56 2.96 12.13
N THR A 378 11.79 2.72 11.07
CA THR A 378 10.47 2.09 11.12
C THR A 378 10.41 0.93 10.13
N GLY A 379 9.76 -0.17 10.48
CA GLY A 379 9.69 -1.30 9.57
C GLY A 379 8.94 -2.50 10.16
N PHE A 380 8.71 -3.51 9.33
CA PHE A 380 8.11 -4.77 9.73
C PHE A 380 9.17 -5.85 9.86
N ALA A 381 9.04 -6.64 10.91
CA ALA A 381 9.87 -7.81 11.16
C ALA A 381 9.01 -8.95 11.69
N ARG A 382 9.64 -10.07 12.03
CA ARG A 382 8.97 -11.17 12.72
C ARG A 382 9.66 -11.50 14.03
N MET A 383 8.84 -11.86 15.00
CA MET A 383 9.27 -12.42 16.25
C MET A 383 8.51 -13.74 16.45
N GLU A 384 9.24 -14.85 16.54
CA GLU A 384 8.64 -16.19 16.59
C GLU A 384 7.65 -16.44 15.42
N GLY A 385 8.03 -16.03 14.22
CA GLY A 385 7.25 -16.17 13.00
C GLY A 385 6.10 -15.17 12.83
N GLN A 386 5.76 -14.38 13.84
CA GLN A 386 4.65 -13.41 13.80
C GLN A 386 5.12 -12.01 13.49
N THR A 387 4.31 -11.28 12.72
CA THR A 387 4.61 -9.89 12.35
C THR A 387 4.59 -8.97 13.56
N VAL A 388 5.61 -8.12 13.64
CA VAL A 388 5.72 -6.99 14.57
C VAL A 388 6.14 -5.73 13.82
N GLY A 389 5.69 -4.57 14.28
CA GLY A 389 6.20 -3.26 13.86
C GLY A 389 7.40 -2.89 14.73
N ILE A 390 8.46 -2.43 14.08
CA ILE A 390 9.67 -1.94 14.76
C ILE A 390 9.70 -0.42 14.65
N VAL A 391 9.95 0.25 15.78
CA VAL A 391 10.23 1.69 15.85
C VAL A 391 11.50 1.88 16.68
N ALA A 392 12.52 2.52 16.13
CA ALA A 392 13.79 2.63 16.84
C ALA A 392 14.51 3.94 16.53
N ASN A 393 15.10 4.58 17.55
CA ASN A 393 16.03 5.68 17.30
C ASN A 393 17.30 5.14 16.67
N ASN A 394 17.86 5.85 15.69
CA ASN A 394 19.15 5.47 15.08
C ASN A 394 20.22 6.53 15.36
N PRO A 395 21.13 6.26 16.29
CA PRO A 395 22.18 7.21 16.69
C PRO A 395 23.19 7.57 15.60
N MET A 396 23.24 6.83 14.50
CA MET A 396 24.08 7.17 13.34
C MET A 396 23.70 8.53 12.71
N THR A 397 22.45 8.94 12.86
CA THR A 397 21.95 10.19 12.29
C THR A 397 21.41 11.06 13.43
N LEU A 398 21.84 12.32 13.51
CA LEU A 398 21.42 13.30 14.53
C LEU A 398 21.47 12.73 15.96
N ALA A 399 22.40 11.82 16.25
CA ALA A 399 22.52 11.10 17.51
C ALA A 399 21.21 10.43 18.00
N GLY A 400 20.27 10.12 17.10
CA GLY A 400 18.95 9.58 17.44
C GLY A 400 17.94 10.59 17.97
N CYS A 401 18.23 11.90 17.90
CA CYS A 401 17.26 12.95 18.28
C CYS A 401 15.97 12.84 17.48
N LEU A 402 14.85 13.19 18.09
CA LEU A 402 13.58 13.36 17.39
C LEU A 402 13.50 14.77 16.79
N ASP A 403 13.34 14.85 15.48
CA ASP A 403 13.01 16.05 14.74
C ASP A 403 11.59 15.99 14.18
N ILE A 404 11.19 16.97 13.37
CA ILE A 404 9.88 17.03 12.74
C ILE A 404 9.63 15.77 11.90
N ASP A 405 10.58 15.42 11.05
CA ASP A 405 10.43 14.34 10.08
C ASP A 405 10.39 12.97 10.75
N ALA A 406 11.24 12.72 11.73
CA ALA A 406 11.22 11.51 12.55
C ALA A 406 9.89 11.35 13.30
N SER A 407 9.37 12.45 13.85
CA SER A 407 8.09 12.46 14.56
C SER A 407 6.92 12.10 13.64
N VAL A 408 6.88 12.66 12.44
CA VAL A 408 5.83 12.39 11.45
C VAL A 408 5.93 10.96 10.90
N LYS A 409 7.14 10.52 10.53
CA LYS A 409 7.42 9.14 10.05
C LYS A 409 6.96 8.10 11.06
N ALA A 410 7.42 8.21 12.30
CA ALA A 410 7.09 7.24 13.34
C ALA A 410 5.60 7.29 13.74
N ALA A 411 5.00 8.49 13.86
CA ALA A 411 3.58 8.62 14.20
C ALA A 411 2.68 7.92 13.18
N ARG A 412 2.94 8.11 11.87
CA ARG A 412 2.19 7.44 10.81
C ARG A 412 2.33 5.92 10.88
N PHE A 413 3.54 5.43 11.11
CA PHE A 413 3.82 4.00 11.21
C PHE A 413 3.15 3.36 12.45
N VAL A 414 3.24 3.99 13.62
CA VAL A 414 2.58 3.53 14.86
C VAL A 414 1.05 3.45 14.66
N ARG A 415 0.44 4.46 14.04
CA ARG A 415 -1.00 4.45 13.76
C ARG A 415 -1.40 3.35 12.79
N PHE A 416 -0.58 3.09 11.77
CA PHE A 416 -0.81 1.95 10.88
C PHE A 416 -0.78 0.62 11.65
N CYS A 417 0.24 0.41 12.48
CA CYS A 417 0.33 -0.80 13.29
C CYS A 417 -0.88 -0.97 14.20
N ASP A 418 -1.34 0.10 14.87
CA ASP A 418 -2.51 0.05 15.73
C ASP A 418 -3.80 -0.25 14.95
N SER A 419 -3.99 0.37 13.77
CA SER A 419 -5.17 0.13 12.93
C SER A 419 -5.29 -1.33 12.47
N PHE A 420 -4.18 -2.03 12.34
CA PHE A 420 -4.13 -3.39 11.81
C PHE A 420 -3.68 -4.43 12.84
N ASN A 421 -3.80 -4.13 14.13
CA ASN A 421 -3.53 -5.03 15.25
C ASN A 421 -2.09 -5.60 15.27
N ILE A 422 -1.11 -4.86 14.73
CA ILE A 422 0.30 -5.27 14.69
C ILE A 422 1.00 -4.81 15.98
N PRO A 423 1.54 -5.72 16.80
CA PRO A 423 2.31 -5.38 17.99
C PRO A 423 3.52 -4.51 17.66
N ILE A 424 3.90 -3.61 18.54
CA ILE A 424 5.02 -2.69 18.35
C ILE A 424 6.15 -3.03 19.32
N VAL A 425 7.35 -3.19 18.79
CA VAL A 425 8.60 -3.28 19.56
C VAL A 425 9.42 -2.02 19.31
N THR A 426 9.76 -1.32 20.40
CA THR A 426 10.47 -0.05 20.35
C THR A 426 11.86 -0.19 20.95
N PHE A 427 12.91 0.23 20.21
CA PHE A 427 14.27 0.34 20.73
C PHE A 427 14.62 1.83 20.93
N VAL A 428 15.05 2.18 22.14
CA VAL A 428 15.22 3.58 22.53
C VAL A 428 16.70 3.90 22.78
N ASP A 429 17.19 4.85 22.02
CA ASP A 429 18.43 5.58 22.27
C ASP A 429 18.24 7.03 21.80
N VAL A 430 17.66 7.86 22.68
CA VAL A 430 17.20 9.21 22.33
C VAL A 430 17.70 10.24 23.34
N PRO A 431 18.53 11.20 22.91
CA PRO A 431 19.01 12.27 23.80
C PRO A 431 18.01 13.42 23.99
N GLY A 432 16.97 13.50 23.17
CA GLY A 432 15.97 14.56 23.23
C GLY A 432 15.32 14.85 21.89
N PHE A 433 14.50 15.89 21.86
CA PHE A 433 14.08 16.53 20.61
C PHE A 433 15.21 17.40 20.07
N LEU A 434 15.32 17.50 18.74
CA LEU A 434 16.35 18.31 18.09
C LEU A 434 16.05 19.81 18.33
N PRO A 435 16.95 20.56 18.97
CA PRO A 435 16.76 21.99 19.17
C PRO A 435 17.11 22.79 17.91
N GLY A 436 16.62 24.00 17.81
CA GLY A 436 16.99 24.96 16.77
C GLY A 436 15.80 25.72 16.21
N THR A 437 16.09 26.89 15.64
CA THR A 437 15.05 27.78 15.07
C THR A 437 14.29 27.13 13.94
N ASP A 438 14.94 26.34 13.08
CA ASP A 438 14.29 25.63 11.98
C ASP A 438 13.26 24.62 12.49
N GLN A 439 13.57 23.91 13.59
CA GLN A 439 12.64 22.98 14.22
C GLN A 439 11.49 23.73 14.91
N GLU A 440 11.77 24.80 15.65
CA GLU A 440 10.74 25.59 16.33
C GLU A 440 9.80 26.26 15.33
N TYR A 441 10.34 26.92 14.29
CA TYR A 441 9.55 27.58 13.25
C TYR A 441 8.82 26.58 12.35
N GLY A 442 9.40 25.41 12.10
CA GLY A 442 8.76 24.29 11.41
C GLY A 442 7.65 23.62 12.22
N GLY A 443 7.53 23.91 13.51
CA GLY A 443 6.47 23.41 14.39
C GLY A 443 6.77 22.09 15.06
N ILE A 444 8.01 21.87 15.53
CA ILE A 444 8.42 20.64 16.24
C ILE A 444 7.48 20.28 17.40
N ILE A 445 6.93 21.29 18.12
CA ILE A 445 5.97 21.06 19.20
C ILE A 445 4.73 20.33 18.69
N ARG A 446 4.15 20.79 17.58
CA ARG A 446 2.98 20.16 16.96
C ARG A 446 3.32 18.78 16.38
N HIS A 447 4.45 18.66 15.70
CA HIS A 447 4.86 17.40 15.06
C HIS A 447 5.32 16.36 16.07
N GLY A 448 6.04 16.75 17.12
CA GLY A 448 6.40 15.87 18.25
C GLY A 448 5.16 15.38 19.00
N ALA A 449 4.14 16.26 19.15
CA ALA A 449 2.86 15.86 19.73
C ALA A 449 2.12 14.77 18.91
N LYS A 450 2.34 14.67 17.59
CA LYS A 450 1.77 13.56 16.78
C LYS A 450 2.29 12.20 17.20
N LEU A 451 3.59 12.09 17.44
CA LEU A 451 4.21 10.82 17.86
C LEU A 451 3.77 10.44 19.28
N LEU A 452 3.75 11.40 20.20
CA LEU A 452 3.22 11.21 21.54
C LEU A 452 1.77 10.74 21.49
N PHE A 453 0.95 11.38 20.68
CA PHE A 453 -0.46 11.03 20.51
C PHE A 453 -0.63 9.62 19.95
N ALA A 454 0.15 9.26 18.91
CA ALA A 454 0.08 7.95 18.28
C ALA A 454 0.38 6.83 19.28
N PHE A 455 1.47 6.94 20.06
CA PHE A 455 1.79 5.93 21.07
C PHE A 455 0.80 5.89 22.24
N ALA A 456 0.31 7.05 22.70
CA ALA A 456 -0.68 7.10 23.78
C ALA A 456 -2.05 6.54 23.37
N GLU A 457 -2.43 6.72 22.10
CA GLU A 457 -3.71 6.21 21.55
C GLU A 457 -3.64 4.71 21.23
N ALA A 458 -2.48 4.21 20.81
CA ALA A 458 -2.31 2.83 20.36
C ALA A 458 -2.71 1.81 21.44
N THR A 459 -3.53 0.84 21.03
CA THR A 459 -4.13 -0.21 21.86
C THR A 459 -3.43 -1.56 21.71
N VAL A 460 -2.63 -1.74 20.68
CA VAL A 460 -1.84 -2.95 20.43
C VAL A 460 -0.79 -3.19 21.51
N PRO A 461 -0.25 -4.44 21.64
CA PRO A 461 0.90 -4.70 22.48
C PRO A 461 2.07 -3.77 22.16
N LYS A 462 2.66 -3.18 23.19
CA LYS A 462 3.81 -2.27 23.09
C LYS A 462 4.90 -2.71 24.03
N ILE A 463 6.02 -3.14 23.48
CA ILE A 463 7.21 -3.56 24.22
C ILE A 463 8.35 -2.61 23.92
N THR A 464 8.99 -2.08 24.93
CA THR A 464 10.07 -1.08 24.80
C THR A 464 11.35 -1.59 25.44
N VAL A 465 12.46 -1.46 24.74
CA VAL A 465 13.81 -1.76 25.22
C VAL A 465 14.66 -0.49 25.15
N ILE A 466 15.05 0.04 26.29
CA ILE A 466 15.96 1.19 26.39
C ILE A 466 17.38 0.65 26.32
N THR A 467 18.06 0.92 25.21
CA THR A 467 19.38 0.35 24.93
C THR A 467 20.51 1.23 25.47
N ARG A 468 20.35 2.54 25.46
CA ARG A 468 21.34 3.49 25.96
C ARG A 468 20.68 4.76 26.52
N LYS A 469 20.53 5.84 25.76
CA LYS A 469 19.97 7.12 26.23
C LYS A 469 18.44 7.13 26.18
N ALA A 470 17.83 7.71 27.20
CA ALA A 470 16.41 8.01 27.25
C ALA A 470 16.18 9.28 28.07
N TYR A 471 16.23 10.46 27.39
CA TYR A 471 16.20 11.73 28.07
C TYR A 471 14.96 12.57 27.79
N GLY A 472 14.48 13.22 28.87
CA GLY A 472 13.43 14.23 28.83
C GLY A 472 12.13 13.77 28.23
N GLY A 473 11.39 14.69 27.59
CA GLY A 473 10.12 14.38 26.94
C GLY A 473 10.24 13.40 25.78
N ALA A 474 11.42 13.25 25.16
CA ALA A 474 11.63 12.27 24.11
C ALA A 474 11.61 10.82 24.65
N TYR A 475 12.09 10.59 25.87
CA TYR A 475 11.90 9.32 26.58
C TYR A 475 10.41 8.99 26.73
N ASP A 476 9.61 9.97 27.18
CA ASP A 476 8.16 9.74 27.33
C ASP A 476 7.52 9.36 25.99
N VAL A 477 7.84 10.09 24.93
CA VAL A 477 7.25 9.89 23.59
C VAL A 477 7.56 8.52 23.00
N MET A 478 8.75 7.97 23.25
CA MET A 478 9.21 6.70 22.68
C MET A 478 8.62 5.47 23.42
N SER A 479 7.31 5.39 23.49
CA SER A 479 6.56 4.24 24.04
C SER A 479 6.90 3.94 25.50
N SER A 480 7.04 4.99 26.33
CA SER A 480 7.34 4.80 27.75
C SER A 480 6.21 4.11 28.51
N LYS A 481 6.52 3.60 29.71
CA LYS A 481 5.53 3.03 30.64
C LYS A 481 4.41 4.01 30.95
N HIS A 482 4.72 5.31 31.02
CA HIS A 482 3.78 6.40 31.30
C HIS A 482 2.73 6.60 30.18
N LEU A 483 3.08 6.25 28.93
CA LEU A 483 2.19 6.30 27.77
C LEU A 483 1.61 4.91 27.42
N ARG A 484 1.25 4.14 28.45
CA ARG A 484 0.61 2.83 28.31
C ARG A 484 1.50 1.79 27.62
N GLY A 485 2.83 1.88 27.73
CA GLY A 485 3.75 0.79 27.37
C GLY A 485 3.46 -0.44 28.24
N ASP A 486 3.26 -1.59 27.62
CA ASP A 486 2.90 -2.82 28.35
C ASP A 486 4.10 -3.38 29.12
N SER A 487 5.24 -3.50 28.44
CA SER A 487 6.50 -3.94 29.03
C SER A 487 7.63 -2.98 28.64
N ASN A 488 8.35 -2.49 29.62
CA ASN A 488 9.47 -1.58 29.43
C ASN A 488 10.73 -2.15 30.09
N TYR A 489 11.74 -2.41 29.30
CA TYR A 489 13.02 -2.97 29.69
C TYR A 489 14.14 -1.96 29.50
N ALA A 490 15.20 -2.10 30.29
CA ALA A 490 16.42 -1.34 30.08
C ALA A 490 17.64 -2.27 30.10
N TRP A 491 18.63 -1.96 29.29
CA TRP A 491 19.93 -2.61 29.40
C TRP A 491 20.75 -2.00 30.55
N PRO A 492 21.75 -2.70 31.11
CA PRO A 492 22.49 -2.21 32.28
C PRO A 492 23.21 -0.87 32.08
N GLY A 493 23.61 -0.58 30.82
CA GLY A 493 24.25 0.68 30.45
C GLY A 493 23.27 1.80 30.07
N ALA A 494 21.95 1.62 30.27
CA ALA A 494 20.97 2.63 29.92
C ALA A 494 21.03 3.83 30.86
N GLU A 495 20.85 5.03 30.30
CA GLU A 495 20.79 6.30 31.04
C GLU A 495 19.38 6.89 30.91
N ILE A 496 18.62 6.90 31.99
CA ILE A 496 17.24 7.41 32.02
C ILE A 496 17.19 8.63 32.93
N ALA A 497 17.01 9.82 32.33
CA ALA A 497 17.07 11.07 33.05
C ALA A 497 16.26 12.20 32.39
N VAL A 498 16.04 13.29 33.12
CA VAL A 498 15.39 14.50 32.59
C VAL A 498 16.22 15.12 31.45
N MET A 499 17.55 15.10 31.58
CA MET A 499 18.51 15.55 30.58
C MET A 499 19.88 14.91 30.82
N GLY A 500 20.77 15.00 29.84
CA GLY A 500 22.13 14.50 29.98
C GLY A 500 22.85 15.12 31.19
N ALA A 501 23.67 14.31 31.89
CA ALA A 501 24.28 14.66 33.17
C ALA A 501 25.04 16.00 33.16
N LYS A 502 25.82 16.27 32.11
CA LYS A 502 26.57 17.54 31.98
C LYS A 502 25.65 18.76 31.99
N GLY A 503 24.58 18.76 31.18
CA GLY A 503 23.61 19.85 31.15
C GLY A 503 22.88 20.04 32.48
N ALA A 504 22.53 18.93 33.16
CA ALA A 504 21.90 18.99 34.48
C ALA A 504 22.85 19.65 35.52
N VAL A 505 24.11 19.24 35.50
CA VAL A 505 25.14 19.78 36.43
C VAL A 505 25.40 21.27 36.17
N GLU A 506 25.50 21.70 34.94
CA GLU A 506 25.66 23.12 34.58
C GLU A 506 24.51 23.99 35.10
N ILE A 507 23.32 23.45 35.21
CA ILE A 507 22.14 24.15 35.77
C ILE A 507 22.14 24.13 37.30
N ILE A 508 22.34 22.93 37.89
CA ILE A 508 22.18 22.73 39.35
C ILE A 508 23.39 23.27 40.11
N PHE A 509 24.60 23.10 39.58
CA PHE A 509 25.85 23.40 40.25
C PHE A 509 26.61 24.56 39.61
N ARG A 510 25.90 25.62 39.19
CA ARG A 510 26.52 26.81 38.56
C ARG A 510 27.75 27.27 39.30
N GLY A 511 28.89 27.33 38.60
CA GLY A 511 30.17 27.84 39.15
C GLY A 511 30.96 26.86 40.01
N LYS A 512 30.60 25.57 40.05
CA LYS A 512 31.34 24.48 40.71
C LYS A 512 32.04 23.60 39.67
N ASP A 513 32.91 22.71 40.15
CA ASP A 513 33.61 21.74 39.32
C ASP A 513 32.59 20.86 38.54
N VAL A 514 32.49 21.09 37.22
CA VAL A 514 31.50 20.45 36.35
C VAL A 514 31.82 18.97 36.19
N ASP A 515 33.10 18.60 36.06
CA ASP A 515 33.47 17.21 35.73
C ASP A 515 33.24 16.27 36.92
N ALA A 516 33.65 16.67 38.13
CA ALA A 516 33.41 15.88 39.33
C ALA A 516 31.92 15.74 39.65
N ASN A 517 31.15 16.84 39.52
CA ASN A 517 29.70 16.79 39.75
C ASN A 517 28.96 16.03 38.66
N THR A 518 29.44 15.97 37.41
CA THR A 518 28.85 15.17 36.32
C THR A 518 28.98 13.68 36.62
N ALA A 519 30.15 13.22 37.07
CA ALA A 519 30.36 11.84 37.46
C ALA A 519 29.43 11.40 38.61
N ASP A 520 29.32 12.23 39.66
CA ASP A 520 28.41 11.97 40.79
C ASP A 520 26.93 11.97 40.36
N TYR A 521 26.55 12.93 39.53
CA TYR A 521 25.17 12.99 38.99
C TYR A 521 24.82 11.76 38.14
N THR A 522 25.73 11.34 37.24
CA THR A 522 25.55 10.14 36.42
C THR A 522 25.38 8.90 37.31
N ALA A 523 26.24 8.71 38.28
CA ALA A 523 26.14 7.56 39.17
C ALA A 523 24.84 7.50 39.98
N ARG A 524 24.28 8.64 40.35
CA ARG A 524 23.07 8.74 41.17
C ARG A 524 21.76 8.73 40.36
N PHE A 525 21.73 9.38 39.23
CA PHE A 525 20.49 9.74 38.53
C PHE A 525 20.40 9.23 37.07
N ALA A 526 21.54 9.14 36.37
CA ALA A 526 21.56 8.73 34.97
C ALA A 526 21.87 7.22 34.83
N ASN A 527 21.08 6.39 35.49
CA ASN A 527 21.19 4.91 35.43
C ASN A 527 19.81 4.28 35.48
N PRO A 528 19.64 3.01 35.05
CA PRO A 528 18.31 2.38 34.97
C PRO A 528 17.75 1.97 36.35
N LEU A 529 18.57 1.89 37.40
CA LEU A 529 18.14 1.44 38.73
C LEU A 529 17.09 2.35 39.33
N VAL A 530 17.25 3.66 39.20
CA VAL A 530 16.29 4.64 39.74
C VAL A 530 14.93 4.49 39.08
N ALA A 531 14.90 4.31 37.76
CA ALA A 531 13.66 4.09 37.02
C ALA A 531 13.00 2.75 37.39
N ALA A 532 13.79 1.69 37.52
CA ALA A 532 13.30 0.37 37.95
C ALA A 532 12.73 0.38 39.38
N GLN A 533 13.42 1.03 40.33
CA GLN A 533 12.95 1.18 41.72
C GLN A 533 11.62 1.94 41.82
N ARG A 534 11.31 2.77 40.83
CA ARG A 534 10.04 3.53 40.75
C ARG A 534 8.97 2.84 39.91
N GLY A 535 9.26 1.68 39.32
CA GLY A 535 8.35 0.94 38.46
C GLY A 535 8.14 1.55 37.07
N PHE A 536 9.08 2.38 36.60
CA PHE A 536 9.05 2.95 35.26
C PHE A 536 9.75 2.06 34.23
N VAL A 537 10.58 1.13 34.70
CA VAL A 537 11.17 0.02 33.97
C VAL A 537 10.80 -1.26 34.71
N ASP A 538 10.24 -2.22 34.00
CA ASP A 538 9.76 -3.47 34.59
C ASP A 538 10.94 -4.37 35.01
N GLU A 539 12.00 -4.42 34.20
CA GLU A 539 13.21 -5.19 34.49
C GLU A 539 14.44 -4.61 33.79
N ILE A 540 15.61 -4.74 34.42
CA ILE A 540 16.91 -4.48 33.80
C ILE A 540 17.42 -5.81 33.26
N ILE A 541 17.46 -5.96 31.93
CA ILE A 541 17.74 -7.21 31.24
C ILE A 541 19.14 -7.25 30.63
N ASN A 542 19.74 -8.44 30.59
CA ASN A 542 20.99 -8.60 29.84
C ASN A 542 20.74 -8.53 28.33
N PRO A 543 21.55 -7.79 27.56
CA PRO A 543 21.39 -7.68 26.12
C PRO A 543 21.20 -9.02 25.39
N PRO A 544 21.97 -10.11 25.69
CA PRO A 544 21.78 -11.41 25.05
C PRO A 544 20.40 -12.07 25.24
N ASP A 545 19.66 -11.70 26.28
CA ASP A 545 18.35 -12.26 26.59
C ASP A 545 17.17 -11.50 25.93
N THR A 546 17.45 -10.37 25.26
CA THR A 546 16.45 -9.43 24.74
C THR A 546 15.41 -10.14 23.86
N ARG A 547 15.85 -10.98 22.91
CA ARG A 547 14.94 -11.71 22.02
C ARG A 547 13.96 -12.60 22.79
N ARG A 548 14.48 -13.40 23.69
CA ARG A 548 13.67 -14.34 24.49
C ARG A 548 12.59 -13.61 25.27
N ILE A 549 12.96 -12.54 25.96
CA ILE A 549 12.05 -11.74 26.79
C ILE A 549 10.96 -11.09 25.94
N ILE A 550 11.30 -10.48 24.80
CA ILE A 550 10.32 -9.90 23.88
C ILE A 550 9.35 -10.97 23.37
N CYS A 551 9.84 -12.16 22.99
CA CYS A 551 8.97 -13.24 22.50
C CYS A 551 8.02 -13.76 23.61
N GLU A 552 8.52 -13.92 24.84
CA GLU A 552 7.71 -14.32 26.00
C GLU A 552 6.58 -13.32 26.25
N ASP A 553 6.89 -12.04 26.25
CA ASP A 553 5.90 -10.98 26.43
C ASP A 553 4.88 -10.91 25.28
N LEU A 554 5.33 -11.02 24.04
CA LEU A 554 4.42 -11.06 22.89
C LEU A 554 3.43 -12.21 22.99
N ARG A 555 3.83 -13.38 23.50
CA ARG A 555 2.93 -14.51 23.74
C ARG A 555 1.84 -14.19 24.78
N VAL A 556 2.22 -13.53 25.87
CA VAL A 556 1.29 -13.11 26.93
C VAL A 556 0.35 -12.02 26.42
N LEU A 557 0.89 -11.03 25.74
CA LEU A 557 0.15 -9.84 25.27
C LEU A 557 -0.73 -10.09 24.04
N ARG A 558 -0.64 -11.24 23.37
CA ARG A 558 -1.53 -11.59 22.23
C ARG A 558 -3.02 -11.45 22.55
N GLN A 559 -3.40 -11.65 23.81
CA GLN A 559 -4.79 -11.56 24.26
C GLN A 559 -5.12 -10.21 24.88
N LYS A 560 -4.22 -9.22 24.75
CA LYS A 560 -4.45 -7.88 25.28
C LYS A 560 -5.77 -7.31 24.75
N LYS A 561 -6.61 -6.82 25.66
CA LYS A 561 -7.85 -6.12 25.36
C LYS A 561 -7.80 -4.73 25.97
N LEU A 562 -7.56 -3.75 25.15
CA LEU A 562 -7.55 -2.36 25.54
C LEU A 562 -8.43 -1.60 24.55
N GLN A 563 -9.39 -0.81 25.06
CA GLN A 563 -10.27 0.02 24.24
C GLN A 563 -10.14 1.46 24.67
N ASN A 564 -10.07 2.35 23.70
CA ASN A 564 -10.17 3.77 23.92
C ASN A 564 -11.65 4.18 24.18
N PRO A 565 -11.91 5.32 24.84
CA PRO A 565 -13.26 5.82 24.99
C PRO A 565 -13.99 5.94 23.64
N PRO A 566 -15.29 5.61 23.57
CA PRO A 566 -16.06 5.71 22.33
C PRO A 566 -16.05 7.15 21.79
N ARG A 567 -15.74 7.30 20.50
CA ARG A 567 -15.68 8.59 19.81
C ARG A 567 -15.81 8.38 18.30
N LYS A 568 -16.21 9.41 17.54
CA LYS A 568 -16.25 9.32 16.07
C LYS A 568 -14.85 9.09 15.49
N HIS A 569 -13.89 9.86 15.95
CA HIS A 569 -12.45 9.75 15.64
C HIS A 569 -11.68 10.54 16.69
N SER A 570 -10.37 10.32 16.76
CA SER A 570 -9.47 11.16 17.56
C SER A 570 -9.25 12.51 16.87
N ASN A 571 -8.93 13.54 17.65
CA ASN A 571 -8.51 14.85 17.15
C ASN A 571 -6.99 14.98 17.34
N MET A 572 -6.25 14.22 16.55
CA MET A 572 -4.78 14.28 16.59
C MET A 572 -4.30 15.62 16.04
N PRO A 573 -3.25 16.25 16.61
CA PRO A 573 -2.61 17.44 16.05
C PRO A 573 -2.14 17.17 14.61
N LEU A 574 -2.59 17.96 13.62
CA LEU A 574 -2.25 17.79 12.20
C LEU A 574 -1.12 18.73 11.75
#